data_a98bc78475c30bfba0384b6ab41fc011
#
_entry.id   a98bc78475c30bfba0384b6ab41fc011
#
_cell.length_a   1.000
_cell.length_b   1.000
_cell.length_c   1.000
_cell.angle_alpha   90.00
_cell.angle_beta   90.00
_cell.angle_gamma   90.00
#
_symmetry.space_group_name_H-M   'P 1'
#
loop_
_entity.id
_entity.type
_entity.pdbx_description
1 polymer ?
#
loop_
_entity_poly.entity_id
_entity_poly.type
_entity_poly.pdbx_seq_one_letter_code
_entity_poly.pdbx_strand_id
1 'polypeptide(L)'
;MVSGRLHVTVDGQEHRLGQGETVTIRSGAVHTFRNDMPNEPLVLHGAMEPALNVQWTLGAMARSAIDAGGSWKDLPLLDAGWVLHQVRGEYYTAGIPRPLHHLMTALLAALATIRGRHKSIPPRPLP
;
A
#
# COMPACT_ATOMS: atom_id res chain seq x y z
N MET A 1 -3.24 16.88 7.44
CA MET A 1 -4.31 16.00 7.87
C MET A 1 -5.64 16.75 7.90
N VAL A 2 -6.76 16.13 7.56
CA VAL A 2 -8.08 16.80 7.46
C VAL A 2 -8.91 16.59 8.72
N SER A 3 -9.04 15.36 9.20
CA SER A 3 -9.75 15.03 10.44
C SER A 3 -9.25 13.71 11.04
N GLY A 4 -9.50 13.49 12.31
CA GLY A 4 -9.03 12.32 13.07
C GLY A 4 -7.67 12.53 13.70
N ARG A 5 -7.02 11.46 14.08
CA ARG A 5 -5.65 11.46 14.62
C ARG A 5 -4.82 10.37 13.96
N LEU A 6 -3.75 10.78 13.28
CA LEU A 6 -2.85 9.89 12.58
C LEU A 6 -1.63 9.59 13.45
N HIS A 7 -1.33 8.33 13.65
CA HIS A 7 -0.03 7.86 14.10
C HIS A 7 0.77 7.37 12.90
N VAL A 8 1.92 7.96 12.66
CA VAL A 8 2.85 7.53 11.62
C VAL A 8 4.22 7.28 12.23
N THR A 9 4.82 6.16 11.88
CA THR A 9 6.22 5.86 12.20
C THR A 9 7.03 6.00 10.92
N VAL A 10 8.11 6.78 10.96
CA VAL A 10 9.04 6.98 9.84
C VAL A 10 10.44 6.67 10.33
N ASP A 11 11.08 5.66 9.73
CA ASP A 11 12.42 5.19 10.12
C ASP A 11 12.58 4.95 11.64
N GLY A 12 11.53 4.43 12.27
CA GLY A 12 11.47 4.16 13.71
C GLY A 12 11.09 5.36 14.58
N GLN A 13 10.95 6.56 14.02
CA GLN A 13 10.49 7.75 14.76
C GLN A 13 8.97 7.85 14.68
N GLU A 14 8.33 7.99 15.85
CA GLU A 14 6.89 8.12 15.95
C GLU A 14 6.45 9.60 15.86
N HIS A 15 5.43 9.83 15.03
CA HIS A 15 4.76 11.12 14.90
C HIS A 15 3.26 10.93 15.10
N ARG A 16 2.65 11.83 15.86
CA ARG A 16 1.18 11.89 16.02
C ARG A 16 0.70 13.21 15.48
N LEU A 17 -0.13 13.12 14.45
CA LEU A 17 -0.61 14.29 13.73
C LEU A 17 -2.08 14.52 14.01
N GLY A 18 -2.41 15.74 14.42
CA GLY A 18 -3.76 16.28 14.51
C GLY A 18 -4.18 17.04 13.24
N GLN A 19 -5.35 17.66 13.29
CA GLN A 19 -5.87 18.44 12.18
C GLN A 19 -4.91 19.61 11.81
N GLY A 20 -4.64 19.77 10.52
CA GLY A 20 -3.75 20.79 9.98
C GLY A 20 -2.27 20.43 10.00
N GLU A 21 -1.86 19.41 10.74
CA GLU A 21 -0.46 18.99 10.82
C GLU A 21 -0.07 18.13 9.62
N THR A 22 1.21 18.16 9.29
CA THR A 22 1.78 17.45 8.14
C THR A 22 3.08 16.74 8.51
N VAL A 23 3.39 15.67 7.80
CA VAL A 23 4.69 15.00 7.85
C VAL A 23 5.15 14.72 6.42
N THR A 24 6.43 14.91 6.17
CA THR A 24 7.06 14.56 4.89
C THR A 24 7.81 13.26 5.04
N ILE A 25 7.48 12.27 4.21
CA ILE A 25 8.14 10.98 4.15
C ILE A 25 9.03 10.96 2.90
N ARG A 26 10.33 10.86 3.10
CA ARG A 26 11.28 10.85 1.98
C ARG A 26 11.27 9.49 1.27
N SER A 27 11.65 9.51 -0.01
CA SER A 27 11.83 8.27 -0.77
C SER A 27 12.81 7.33 -0.06
N GLY A 28 12.44 6.04 0.04
CA GLY A 28 13.22 5.01 0.70
C GLY A 28 13.02 4.91 2.21
N ALA A 29 12.34 5.86 2.86
CA ALA A 29 12.03 5.79 4.28
C ALA A 29 11.02 4.68 4.58
N VAL A 30 11.32 3.86 5.58
CA VAL A 30 10.40 2.84 6.09
C VAL A 30 9.33 3.52 6.92
N HIS A 31 8.07 3.31 6.58
CA HIS A 31 6.97 3.97 7.28
C HIS A 31 5.73 3.10 7.43
N THR A 32 4.96 3.41 8.47
CA THR A 32 3.65 2.79 8.73
C THR A 32 2.63 3.86 9.13
N PHE A 33 1.36 3.60 8.84
CA PHE A 33 0.25 4.46 9.21
C PHE A 33 -0.74 3.71 10.09
N ARG A 34 -1.26 4.38 11.12
CA ARG A 34 -2.29 3.85 11.98
C ARG A 34 -3.26 4.95 12.38
N ASN A 35 -4.56 4.66 12.36
CA ASN A 35 -5.55 5.52 12.99
C ASN A 35 -5.45 5.36 14.51
N ASP A 36 -5.14 6.43 15.23
CA ASP A 36 -5.07 6.43 16.71
C ASP A 36 -6.48 6.45 17.36
N MET A 37 -7.53 6.70 16.57
CA MET A 37 -8.92 6.74 17.01
C MET A 37 -9.74 5.72 16.23
N PRO A 38 -9.69 4.42 16.57
CA PRO A 38 -10.23 3.36 15.74
C PRO A 38 -11.74 3.43 15.51
N ASN A 39 -12.47 4.16 16.36
CA ASN A 39 -13.92 4.37 16.25
C ASN A 39 -14.30 5.64 15.48
N GLU A 40 -13.34 6.41 15.04
CA GLU A 40 -13.54 7.64 14.27
C GLU A 40 -12.84 7.54 12.92
N PRO A 41 -13.42 8.08 11.83
CA PRO A 41 -12.77 8.07 10.53
C PRO A 41 -11.53 8.97 10.54
N LEU A 42 -10.44 8.47 9.97
CA LEU A 42 -9.24 9.23 9.68
C LEU A 42 -9.29 9.71 8.23
N VAL A 43 -9.27 11.02 8.03
CA VAL A 43 -9.19 11.61 6.68
C VAL A 43 -7.90 12.41 6.56
N LEU A 44 -7.09 12.04 5.59
CA LEU A 44 -5.83 12.72 5.29
C LEU A 44 -5.73 13.02 3.79
N HIS A 45 -5.06 14.14 3.48
CA HIS A 45 -4.60 14.43 2.14
C HIS A 45 -3.11 14.14 2.06
N GLY A 46 -2.71 13.43 1.02
CA GLY A 46 -1.31 13.16 0.72
C GLY A 46 -1.00 13.59 -0.71
N ALA A 47 0.22 14.08 -0.93
CA ALA A 47 0.81 14.26 -2.24
C ALA A 47 2.03 13.35 -2.34
N MET A 48 2.25 12.77 -3.50
CA MET A 48 3.43 11.94 -3.78
C MET A 48 4.14 12.44 -5.04
N GLU A 49 5.42 12.72 -4.90
CA GLU A 49 6.27 13.17 -6.02
C GLU A 49 7.55 12.32 -6.07
N PRO A 50 7.83 11.67 -7.19
CA PRO A 50 6.94 11.48 -8.34
C PRO A 50 5.74 10.59 -8.00
N ALA A 51 4.60 10.78 -8.66
CA ALA A 51 3.35 10.04 -8.39
C ALA A 51 3.47 8.54 -8.68
N LEU A 52 4.36 8.13 -9.59
CA LEU A 52 4.54 6.74 -10.00
C LEU A 52 3.17 6.05 -10.28
N ASN A 53 3.01 4.82 -9.83
CA ASN A 53 1.75 4.08 -9.97
C ASN A 53 0.92 4.03 -8.66
N VAL A 54 1.10 5.00 -7.74
CA VAL A 54 0.47 4.97 -6.40
C VAL A 54 -1.06 4.85 -6.47
N GLN A 55 -1.70 5.63 -7.32
CA GLN A 55 -3.17 5.63 -7.44
C GLN A 55 -3.68 4.27 -7.91
N TRP A 56 -3.05 3.69 -8.92
CA TRP A 56 -3.41 2.36 -9.40
C TRP A 56 -3.12 1.30 -8.35
N THR A 57 -1.95 1.32 -7.73
CA THR A 57 -1.52 0.35 -6.72
C THR A 57 -2.49 0.30 -5.54
N LEU A 58 -2.76 1.47 -4.94
CA LEU A 58 -3.67 1.56 -3.80
C LEU A 58 -5.10 1.22 -4.20
N GLY A 59 -5.56 1.68 -5.36
CA GLY A 59 -6.90 1.40 -5.87
C GLY A 59 -7.11 -0.08 -6.17
N ALA A 60 -6.15 -0.76 -6.78
CA ALA A 60 -6.20 -2.20 -7.06
C ALA A 60 -6.24 -3.02 -5.78
N MET A 61 -5.36 -2.70 -4.80
CA MET A 61 -5.34 -3.38 -3.51
C MET A 61 -6.61 -3.13 -2.70
N ALA A 62 -7.09 -1.87 -2.65
CA ALA A 62 -8.33 -1.52 -1.95
C ALA A 62 -9.54 -2.25 -2.52
N ARG A 63 -9.66 -2.30 -3.85
CA ARG A 63 -10.75 -3.06 -4.52
C ARG A 63 -10.69 -4.53 -4.12
N SER A 64 -9.51 -5.15 -4.21
CA SER A 64 -9.34 -6.57 -3.86
C SER A 64 -9.66 -6.84 -2.38
N ALA A 65 -9.28 -5.95 -1.48
CA ALA A 65 -9.62 -6.05 -0.05
C ALA A 65 -11.13 -5.90 0.20
N ILE A 66 -11.79 -4.94 -0.47
CA ILE A 66 -13.25 -4.74 -0.38
C ILE A 66 -14.00 -5.97 -0.88
N ASP A 67 -13.61 -6.52 -2.03
CA ASP A 67 -14.25 -7.71 -2.62
C ASP A 67 -14.04 -8.97 -1.76
N ALA A 68 -12.98 -9.02 -0.94
CA ALA A 68 -12.65 -10.15 -0.09
C ALA A 68 -13.29 -10.10 1.31
N GLY A 69 -13.59 -8.93 1.86
CA GLY A 69 -14.14 -8.82 3.22
C GLY A 69 -14.36 -7.39 3.71
N GLY A 70 -13.87 -6.39 2.98
CA GLY A 70 -14.07 -4.97 3.26
C GLY A 70 -12.99 -4.30 4.10
N SER A 71 -11.95 -5.03 4.49
CA SER A 71 -10.83 -4.51 5.29
C SER A 71 -9.48 -4.79 4.63
N TRP A 72 -8.48 -3.96 4.89
CA TRP A 72 -7.10 -4.21 4.46
C TRP A 72 -6.53 -5.55 4.97
N LYS A 73 -7.05 -6.06 6.09
CA LYS A 73 -6.68 -7.38 6.63
C LYS A 73 -7.16 -8.54 5.76
N ASP A 74 -8.19 -8.28 4.96
CA ASP A 74 -8.80 -9.28 4.08
C ASP A 74 -8.14 -9.30 2.70
N LEU A 75 -7.18 -8.40 2.43
CA LEU A 75 -6.45 -8.35 1.16
C LEU A 75 -5.77 -9.70 0.87
N PRO A 76 -6.19 -10.41 -0.21
CA PRO A 76 -5.61 -11.70 -0.54
C PRO A 76 -4.12 -11.57 -0.89
N LEU A 77 -3.30 -12.43 -0.31
CA LEU A 77 -1.84 -12.41 -0.52
C LEU A 77 -1.45 -12.54 -2.01
N LEU A 78 -2.19 -13.33 -2.77
CA LEU A 78 -1.94 -13.48 -4.21
C LEU A 78 -2.19 -12.20 -4.99
N ASP A 79 -3.24 -11.46 -4.63
CA ASP A 79 -3.60 -10.21 -5.29
C ASP A 79 -2.57 -9.13 -4.93
N ALA A 80 -2.21 -9.02 -3.65
CA ALA A 80 -1.15 -8.13 -3.19
C ALA A 80 0.19 -8.43 -3.89
N GLY A 81 0.57 -9.69 -3.96
CA GLY A 81 1.80 -10.12 -4.64
C GLY A 81 1.78 -9.81 -6.13
N TRP A 82 0.64 -10.02 -6.80
CA TRP A 82 0.50 -9.69 -8.22
C TRP A 82 0.62 -8.18 -8.47
N VAL A 83 -0.08 -7.35 -7.69
CA VAL A 83 -0.01 -5.88 -7.80
C VAL A 83 1.41 -5.37 -7.54
N LEU A 84 2.06 -5.82 -6.46
CA LEU A 84 3.44 -5.42 -6.14
C LEU A 84 4.44 -5.86 -7.21
N HIS A 85 4.22 -7.01 -7.86
CA HIS A 85 5.04 -7.43 -8.98
C HIS A 85 4.92 -6.51 -10.18
N GLN A 86 3.72 -5.98 -10.47
CA GLN A 86 3.52 -5.04 -11.57
C GLN A 86 4.23 -3.70 -11.36
N VAL A 87 4.39 -3.27 -10.10
CA VAL A 87 5.04 -2.01 -9.70
C VAL A 87 6.39 -2.25 -9.03
N ARG A 88 7.07 -3.33 -9.39
CA ARG A 88 8.39 -3.66 -8.85
C ARG A 88 9.37 -2.51 -9.08
N GLY A 89 10.12 -2.18 -8.03
CA GLY A 89 11.04 -1.05 -8.03
C GLY A 89 10.44 0.24 -7.45
N GLU A 90 9.11 0.33 -7.32
CA GLU A 90 8.44 1.48 -6.73
C GLU A 90 8.14 1.28 -5.24
N TYR A 91 7.74 0.05 -4.87
CA TYR A 91 7.32 -0.29 -3.51
C TYR A 91 8.03 -1.54 -2.99
N TYR A 92 8.38 -1.52 -1.72
CA TYR A 92 9.01 -2.64 -1.02
C TYR A 92 8.35 -2.84 0.34
N THR A 93 8.22 -4.10 0.74
CA THR A 93 7.78 -4.43 2.10
C THR A 93 8.95 -4.25 3.07
N ALA A 94 8.73 -3.51 4.13
CA ALA A 94 9.75 -3.29 5.16
C ALA A 94 10.23 -4.63 5.77
N GLY A 95 11.52 -4.70 6.06
CA GLY A 95 12.14 -5.89 6.67
C GLY A 95 12.45 -7.03 5.68
N ILE A 96 12.07 -6.92 4.41
CA ILE A 96 12.39 -7.92 3.39
C ILE A 96 13.48 -7.39 2.45
N PRO A 97 14.63 -8.08 2.30
CA PRO A 97 15.65 -7.69 1.33
C PRO A 97 15.08 -7.59 -0.10
N ARG A 98 15.49 -6.58 -0.86
CA ARG A 98 14.96 -6.33 -2.22
C ARG A 98 14.98 -7.55 -3.15
N PRO A 99 16.08 -8.34 -3.26
CA PRO A 99 16.07 -9.52 -4.11
C PRO A 99 15.02 -10.56 -3.69
N LEU A 100 14.87 -10.77 -2.38
CA LEU A 100 13.87 -11.69 -1.84
C LEU A 100 12.45 -11.19 -2.09
N HIS A 101 12.22 -9.88 -1.91
CA HIS A 101 10.93 -9.25 -2.23
C HIS A 101 10.54 -9.45 -3.69
N HIS A 102 11.49 -9.26 -4.63
CA HIS A 102 11.24 -9.49 -6.06
C HIS A 102 10.92 -10.96 -6.35
N LEU A 103 11.65 -11.90 -5.76
CA LEU A 103 11.37 -13.32 -5.92
C LEU A 103 9.99 -13.70 -5.38
N MET A 104 9.67 -13.27 -4.17
CA MET A 104 8.38 -13.54 -3.54
C MET A 104 7.21 -12.98 -4.37
N THR A 105 7.28 -11.73 -4.78
CA THR A 105 6.21 -11.10 -5.59
C THR A 105 6.08 -11.76 -6.95
N ALA A 106 7.18 -12.20 -7.58
CA ALA A 106 7.16 -12.94 -8.84
C ALA A 106 6.45 -14.30 -8.70
N LEU A 107 6.75 -15.05 -7.64
CA LEU A 107 6.10 -16.34 -7.36
C LEU A 107 4.60 -16.16 -7.06
N LEU A 108 4.24 -15.17 -6.25
CA LEU A 108 2.84 -14.87 -5.95
C LEU A 108 2.08 -14.42 -7.21
N ALA A 109 2.72 -13.62 -8.06
CA ALA A 109 2.13 -13.20 -9.33
C ALA A 109 1.91 -14.36 -10.30
N ALA A 110 2.84 -15.29 -10.38
CA ALA A 110 2.69 -16.50 -11.19
C ALA A 110 1.52 -17.35 -10.68
N LEU A 111 1.42 -17.58 -9.38
CA LEU A 111 0.30 -18.32 -8.77
C LEU A 111 -1.05 -17.60 -8.96
N ALA A 112 -1.07 -16.27 -8.82
CA ALA A 112 -2.26 -15.46 -9.07
C ALA A 112 -2.73 -15.60 -10.53
N THR A 113 -1.79 -15.64 -11.47
CA THR A 113 -2.06 -15.82 -12.90
C THR A 113 -2.64 -17.21 -13.18
N ILE A 114 -2.02 -18.26 -12.64
CA ILE A 114 -2.50 -19.65 -12.80
C ILE A 114 -3.92 -19.81 -12.23
N ARG A 115 -4.22 -19.17 -11.10
CA ARG A 115 -5.55 -19.20 -10.46
C ARG A 115 -6.54 -18.21 -11.05
N GLY A 116 -6.18 -17.46 -12.10
CA GLY A 116 -7.04 -16.48 -12.76
C GLY A 116 -7.35 -15.22 -11.93
N ARG A 117 -6.72 -15.04 -10.78
CA ARG A 117 -6.96 -13.90 -9.87
C ARG A 117 -6.64 -12.55 -10.52
N HIS A 118 -5.62 -12.49 -11.37
CA HIS A 118 -5.23 -11.28 -12.10
C HIS A 118 -6.36 -10.68 -12.97
N LYS A 119 -7.36 -11.47 -13.35
CA LYS A 119 -8.49 -11.02 -14.17
C LYS A 119 -9.47 -10.12 -13.42
N SER A 120 -9.52 -10.22 -12.09
CA SER A 120 -10.37 -9.37 -11.24
C SER A 120 -9.69 -8.06 -10.84
N ILE A 121 -8.40 -7.91 -11.13
CA ILE A 121 -7.63 -6.71 -10.81
C ILE A 121 -7.60 -5.79 -12.03
N PRO A 122 -7.92 -4.49 -11.88
CA PRO A 122 -7.88 -3.55 -12.99
C PRO A 122 -6.50 -3.54 -13.68
N PRO A 123 -6.44 -3.46 -15.01
CA PRO A 123 -5.16 -3.40 -15.71
C PRO A 123 -4.38 -2.15 -15.28
N ARG A 124 -3.06 -2.29 -15.18
CA ARG A 124 -2.18 -1.16 -14.93
C ARG A 124 -2.27 -0.18 -16.12
N PRO A 125 -2.44 1.13 -15.87
CA PRO A 125 -2.36 2.12 -16.93
C PRO A 125 -0.99 2.03 -17.62
N LEU A 126 -0.98 2.15 -18.94
CA LEU A 126 0.25 2.30 -19.69
C LEU A 126 0.90 3.65 -19.33
N PRO A 127 2.23 3.70 -19.26
CA PRO A 127 2.95 4.94 -19.02
C PRO A 127 2.72 5.98 -20.11
#